data_feda68ccc401b83a287717d385717c83
#
_entry.id   feda68ccc401b83a287717d385717c83
#
_cell.length_a   1.000
_cell.length_b   1.000
_cell.length_c   1.000
_cell.angle_alpha   90.00
_cell.angle_beta   90.00
_cell.angle_gamma   90.00
#
_symmetry.space_group_name_H-M   'P 1'
#
loop_
_entity.id
_entity.type
_entity.pdbx_description
1 polymer ?
#
loop_
_entity_poly.entity_id
_entity_poly.type
_entity_poly.pdbx_seq_one_letter_code
_entity_poly.pdbx_strand_id
1 'polypeptide(L)' 'MVVNAPNLGTFYRSPKPGTPPFVEIGQPIAAGDELCLIEVMKLFTTLKSDVSGRLSAVLVEDGAMVEAGQPLFAVVPE' A
#
# COMPACT_ATOMS: atom_id res chain seq x y z
N MET A 1 -8.35 5.59 -9.46
CA MET A 1 -8.81 4.46 -8.63
C MET A 1 -8.10 4.50 -7.29
N VAL A 2 -8.70 3.95 -6.28
CA VAL A 2 -8.17 3.97 -4.92
C VAL A 2 -7.98 2.52 -4.44
N VAL A 3 -6.83 2.26 -3.82
CA VAL A 3 -6.57 0.97 -3.16
C VAL A 3 -6.81 1.16 -1.67
N ASN A 4 -7.69 0.36 -1.11
CA ASN A 4 -8.12 0.48 0.28
C ASN A 4 -7.49 -0.60 1.15
N ALA A 5 -7.39 -0.31 2.45
CA ALA A 5 -6.88 -1.27 3.42
C ALA A 5 -7.83 -2.48 3.52
N PRO A 6 -7.31 -3.71 3.50
CA PRO A 6 -8.15 -4.91 3.62
C PRO A 6 -8.63 -5.15 5.05
N ASN A 7 -7.90 -4.64 6.04
CA ASN A 7 -8.20 -4.84 7.45
C ASN A 7 -7.53 -3.75 8.28
N LEU A 8 -7.87 -3.70 9.55
CA LEU A 8 -7.22 -2.85 10.54
C LEU A 8 -5.76 -3.27 10.72
N GLY A 9 -4.88 -2.30 10.91
CA GLY A 9 -3.48 -2.56 11.26
C GLY A 9 -2.59 -1.37 11.08
N THR A 10 -1.28 -1.60 11.20
CA THR A 10 -0.26 -0.58 10.97
C THR A 10 0.23 -0.66 9.54
N PHE A 11 0.24 0.47 8.86
CA PHE A 11 0.64 0.57 7.45
C PHE A 11 2.16 0.75 7.34
N TYR A 12 2.82 -0.10 6.56
CA TYR A 12 4.24 0.02 6.26
C TYR A 12 4.46 0.03 4.75
N ARG A 13 5.19 1.02 4.27
CA ARG A 13 5.50 1.16 2.84
C ARG A 13 6.62 0.24 2.37
N SER A 14 7.45 -0.23 3.29
CA SER A 14 8.60 -1.08 2.97
C SER A 14 8.57 -2.36 3.80
N PRO A 15 9.26 -3.43 3.32
CA PRO A 15 9.24 -4.72 4.02
C PRO A 15 9.91 -4.68 5.39
N LYS A 16 10.83 -3.74 5.60
CA LYS A 16 11.49 -3.55 6.89
C LYS A 16 12.12 -2.16 6.95
N PRO A 17 12.43 -1.64 8.16
CA PRO A 17 13.05 -0.32 8.29
C PRO A 17 14.35 -0.22 7.50
N GLY A 18 14.57 0.94 6.88
CA GLY A 18 15.80 1.23 6.15
C GLY A 18 15.84 0.67 4.74
N THR A 19 14.82 -0.05 4.30
CA THR A 19 14.74 -0.53 2.91
C THR A 19 13.86 0.40 2.08
N PRO A 20 14.05 0.42 0.74
CA PRO A 20 13.18 1.22 -0.13
C PRO A 20 11.73 0.76 -0.02
N PRO A 21 10.76 1.67 -0.23
CA PRO A 21 9.35 1.26 -0.27
C PRO A 21 9.09 0.32 -1.44
N PHE A 22 8.03 -0.48 -1.33
CA PHE A 22 7.63 -1.39 -2.41
C PHE A 22 7.37 -0.63 -3.69
N VAL A 23 6.73 0.53 -3.59
CA VAL A 23 6.37 1.37 -4.73
C VAL A 23 6.56 2.84 -4.37
N GLU A 24 6.79 3.67 -5.39
CA GLU A 24 6.94 5.11 -5.22
C GLU A 24 5.99 5.85 -6.15
N ILE A 25 5.67 7.10 -5.79
CA ILE A 25 4.80 7.95 -6.59
C ILE A 25 5.39 8.13 -7.98
N GLY A 26 4.56 7.95 -9.00
CA GLY A 26 4.96 8.02 -10.39
C GLY A 26 5.36 6.69 -11.01
N GLN A 27 5.47 5.64 -10.20
CA GLN A 27 5.89 4.32 -10.66
C GLN A 27 4.70 3.59 -11.33
N PRO A 28 4.93 2.89 -12.45
CA PRO A 28 3.91 2.02 -13.02
C PRO A 28 3.64 0.84 -12.09
N ILE A 29 2.37 0.49 -11.96
CA ILE A 29 1.89 -0.60 -11.11
C ILE A 29 1.13 -1.59 -11.99
N ALA A 30 1.38 -2.87 -11.80
CA ALA A 30 0.64 -3.94 -12.45
C ALA A 30 -0.17 -4.71 -11.41
N ALA A 31 -1.27 -5.31 -11.83
CA ALA A 31 -2.04 -6.18 -10.95
C ALA A 31 -1.15 -7.31 -10.44
N GLY A 32 -1.18 -7.54 -9.13
CA GLY A 32 -0.32 -8.50 -8.45
C GLY A 32 0.94 -7.91 -7.83
N ASP A 33 1.28 -6.66 -8.13
CA ASP A 33 2.43 -6.00 -7.51
C ASP A 33 2.18 -5.76 -6.03
N GLU A 34 3.24 -5.95 -5.23
CA GLU A 34 3.19 -5.66 -3.81
C GLU A 34 3.23 -4.16 -3.57
N LEU A 35 2.32 -3.65 -2.75
CA LEU A 35 2.19 -2.22 -2.49
C LEU A 35 2.63 -1.82 -1.09
N CYS A 36 2.29 -2.62 -0.09
CA CYS A 36 2.58 -2.33 1.30
C CYS A 36 2.39 -3.55 2.18
N LEU A 37 2.75 -3.39 3.45
CA LEU A 37 2.42 -4.37 4.50
C LEU A 37 1.42 -3.74 5.46
N ILE A 38 0.50 -4.56 5.94
CA ILE A 38 -0.39 -4.22 7.06
C ILE A 38 -0.07 -5.17 8.20
N GLU A 39 0.30 -4.63 9.35
CA GLU A 39 0.67 -5.43 10.52
C GLU A 39 -0.40 -5.30 11.58
N VAL A 40 -0.83 -6.44 12.12
CA VAL A 40 -1.71 -6.50 13.27
C VAL A 40 -1.27 -7.67 14.16
N MET A 41 -1.04 -7.39 15.44
CA MET A 41 -0.63 -8.42 16.41
C MET A 41 0.59 -9.22 15.94
N LYS A 42 1.58 -8.52 15.35
CA LYS A 42 2.84 -9.09 14.82
C LYS A 42 2.65 -10.01 13.62
N LEU A 43 1.47 -10.01 13.02
CA LEU A 43 1.20 -10.72 11.77
C LEU A 43 1.22 -9.72 10.63
N PHE A 44 1.97 -10.01 9.58
CA PHE A 44 2.14 -9.13 8.43
C PHE A 44 1.37 -9.66 7.24
N THR A 45 0.55 -8.82 6.65
CA THR A 45 -0.18 -9.14 5.41
C THR A 45 0.34 -8.24 4.31
N THR A 46 0.79 -8.83 3.21
CA THR A 46 1.20 -8.07 2.04
C THR A 46 -0.03 -7.70 1.22
N LEU A 47 -0.21 -6.41 0.99
CA LEU A 47 -1.29 -5.93 0.12
C LEU A 47 -0.75 -5.84 -1.29
N LYS A 48 -1.44 -6.50 -2.21
CA LYS A 48 -1.11 -6.47 -3.63
C LYS A 48 -2.14 -5.63 -4.39
N SER A 49 -1.68 -5.00 -5.46
CA SER A 49 -2.58 -4.26 -6.33
C SER A 49 -3.49 -5.21 -7.10
N ASP A 50 -4.75 -4.86 -7.22
CA ASP A 50 -5.70 -5.56 -8.08
C ASP A 50 -5.97 -4.79 -9.38
N VAL A 51 -5.23 -3.69 -9.58
CA VAL A 51 -5.39 -2.82 -10.75
C VAL A 51 -4.03 -2.52 -11.35
N SER A 52 -4.02 -2.18 -12.65
CA SER A 52 -2.83 -1.71 -13.35
C SER A 52 -2.97 -0.22 -13.64
N GLY A 53 -1.87 0.51 -13.51
CA GLY A 53 -1.86 1.95 -13.74
C GLY A 53 -0.58 2.56 -13.21
N ARG A 54 -0.65 3.83 -12.84
CA ARG A 54 0.49 4.56 -12.29
C ARG A 54 0.14 5.06 -10.90
N LEU A 55 1.04 4.87 -9.95
CA LEU A 55 0.82 5.34 -8.58
C LEU A 55 0.85 6.88 -8.58
N SER A 56 -0.27 7.46 -8.18
CA SER A 56 -0.47 8.91 -8.20
C SER A 56 -0.21 9.53 -6.83
N ALA A 57 -0.63 8.87 -5.76
CA ALA A 57 -0.45 9.38 -4.41
C ALA A 57 -0.46 8.26 -3.39
N VAL A 58 0.23 8.51 -2.27
CA VAL A 58 0.17 7.67 -1.07
C VAL A 58 -0.60 8.49 -0.04
N LEU A 59 -1.72 7.95 0.43
CA LEU A 59 -2.70 8.72 1.20
C LEU A 59 -2.52 8.60 2.71
N VAL A 60 -1.60 7.78 3.18
CA VAL A 60 -1.27 7.62 4.60
C VAL A 60 0.23 7.60 4.78
N GLU A 61 0.68 7.91 5.99
CA GLU A 61 2.10 7.92 6.31
C GLU A 61 2.58 6.53 6.73
N ASP A 62 3.86 6.23 6.45
CA ASP A 62 4.50 5.01 6.91
C ASP A 62 4.43 4.93 8.44
N GLY A 63 4.00 3.78 8.95
CA GLY A 63 3.81 3.58 10.37
C GLY A 63 2.46 4.03 10.93
N ALA A 64 1.58 4.58 10.10
CA ALA A 64 0.27 5.03 10.55
C ALA A 64 -0.67 3.85 10.77
N MET A 65 -1.56 3.99 11.73
CA MET A 65 -2.64 3.03 11.96
C MET A 65 -3.74 3.28 10.93
N VAL A 66 -4.21 2.22 10.29
CA VAL A 66 -5.28 2.28 9.30
C VAL A 66 -6.43 1.36 9.67
N GLU A 67 -7.61 1.66 9.16
CA GLU A 67 -8.81 0.86 9.39
C GLU A 67 -9.22 0.18 8.08
N ALA A 68 -10.00 -0.89 8.20
CA ALA A 68 -10.54 -1.59 7.02
C ALA A 68 -11.31 -0.61 6.14
N GLY A 69 -11.03 -0.62 4.84
CA GLY A 69 -11.68 0.25 3.88
C GLY A 69 -11.06 1.64 3.76
N GLN A 70 -10.07 1.97 4.60
CA GLN A 70 -9.41 3.28 4.52
C GLN A 70 -8.58 3.37 3.24
N PRO A 71 -8.70 4.49 2.48
CA PRO A 71 -7.89 4.66 1.27
C PRO A 71 -6.39 4.75 1.60
N LEU A 72 -5.57 3.98 0.89
CA LEU A 72 -4.12 3.95 1.08
C LEU A 72 -3.37 4.55 -0.10
N PHE A 73 -3.80 4.24 -1.32
CA PHE A 73 -3.11 4.68 -2.53
C PHE A 73 -4.11 5.18 -3.55
N ALA A 74 -3.70 6.15 -4.34
CA ALA A 74 -4.43 6.58 -5.53
C ALA A 74 -3.65 6.11 -6.76
N VAL A 75 -4.33 5.46 -7.70
CA VAL A 75 -3.75 4.92 -8.92
C VAL A 75 -4.50 5.49 -10.11
N VAL A 76 -3.76 6.00 -11.09
CA VAL A 76 -4.33 6.43 -12.37
C VAL A 76 -4.29 5.24 -13.31
N PRO A 77 -5.44 4.72 -13.77
CA PRO A 77 -5.46 3.59 -14.69
C PRO A 77 -4.81 3.94 -16.02
N GLU A 78 -4.18 2.96 -16.63
CA GLU A 78 -3.62 3.11 -17.96
C GLU A 78 -4.52 2.50 -19.03
#